data_e57b2ef23aedc5f236e9552cacfa3667
#
_entry.id   e57b2ef23aedc5f236e9552cacfa3667
#
_cell.length_a   1.000
_cell.length_b   1.000
_cell.length_c   1.000
_cell.angle_alpha   90.00
_cell.angle_beta   90.00
_cell.angle_gamma   90.00
#
_symmetry.space_group_name_H-M   'P 1'
#
loop_
_entity.id
_entity.type
_entity.pdbx_description
1 polymer ?
#
loop_
_entity_poly.entity_id
_entity_poly.type
_entity_poly.pdbx_seq_one_letter_code
_entity_poly.pdbx_strand_id
1 'polypeptide(L)'
;MLPHSPAPRPTAHRLGTLAGHRDAVYALAGRPGSDQVFSSGADGQVVAWNAADPTQDGELLARVENSVYALRELPERNLLVLGNNFQGVQVLDLASKTLAYATALPPVAIFDLVYSASRQRLYCALADGTLVVLRGVDFRIEHLLRVSEKSLRCLALHEERGELAVASSDWKTTILDLDSLAPKIALAEATNSIFALAYSPDGRYLLAAGRDAHLRRYEAAAGYAVADSVVAHMYAINHLAFSPDGKYLATCSLDKSIKLWDADSLALLRVLDRARAAGHGTSVNKVVWPGTQQRLVSCSDDRTLAVWQVSA
;
A
#
# COMPACT_ATOMS: atom_id res chain seq x y z
N MET A 1 20.65 7.38 -23.73
CA MET A 1 20.61 6.62 -22.46
C MET A 1 21.17 5.23 -22.73
N LEU A 2 22.16 4.79 -21.96
CA LEU A 2 22.61 3.39 -22.04
C LEU A 2 21.46 2.50 -21.59
N PRO A 3 21.19 1.35 -22.26
CA PRO A 3 20.17 0.42 -21.82
C PRO A 3 20.54 -0.04 -20.41
N HIS A 4 19.62 0.14 -19.45
CA HIS A 4 19.78 -0.44 -18.13
C HIS A 4 19.90 -1.95 -18.26
N SER A 5 20.95 -2.51 -17.70
CA SER A 5 21.04 -3.96 -17.60
C SER A 5 19.90 -4.45 -16.71
N PRO A 6 19.15 -5.49 -17.10
CA PRO A 6 18.06 -6.02 -16.31
C PRO A 6 18.55 -6.40 -14.91
N ALA A 7 17.71 -6.18 -13.90
CA ALA A 7 18.04 -6.58 -12.54
C ALA A 7 18.35 -8.09 -12.49
N PRO A 8 19.34 -8.52 -11.71
CA PRO A 8 19.64 -9.94 -11.56
C PRO A 8 18.41 -10.67 -11.00
N ARG A 9 18.23 -11.93 -11.39
CA ARG A 9 17.15 -12.75 -10.83
C ARG A 9 17.37 -12.91 -9.33
N PRO A 10 16.51 -12.34 -8.47
CA PRO A 10 16.73 -12.43 -7.04
C PRO A 10 16.47 -13.85 -6.55
N THR A 11 17.20 -14.27 -5.52
CA THR A 11 16.74 -15.35 -4.68
C THR A 11 15.73 -14.79 -3.67
N ALA A 12 14.73 -15.59 -3.33
CA ALA A 12 13.77 -15.19 -2.31
C ALA A 12 13.36 -16.41 -1.51
N HIS A 13 13.48 -16.33 -0.20
CA HIS A 13 13.10 -17.40 0.72
C HIS A 13 12.40 -16.82 1.95
N ARG A 14 11.50 -17.60 2.52
CA ARG A 14 10.77 -17.22 3.71
C ARG A 14 11.68 -17.32 4.93
N LEU A 15 11.82 -16.23 5.68
CA LEU A 15 12.55 -16.21 6.96
C LEU A 15 11.66 -16.73 8.10
N GLY A 16 10.38 -16.40 8.09
CA GLY A 16 9.48 -16.80 9.14
C GLY A 16 8.04 -16.34 8.94
N THR A 17 7.21 -16.69 9.91
CA THR A 17 5.79 -16.32 10.00
C THR A 17 5.59 -15.54 11.28
N LEU A 18 4.92 -14.39 11.17
CA LEU A 18 4.44 -13.61 12.31
C LEU A 18 2.94 -13.94 12.50
N ALA A 19 2.60 -14.52 13.63
CA ALA A 19 1.27 -15.00 13.93
C ALA A 19 0.76 -14.37 15.26
N GLY A 20 -0.53 -14.06 15.33
CA GLY A 20 -1.16 -13.43 16.52
C GLY A 20 -2.48 -12.77 16.19
N HIS A 21 -2.73 -12.43 14.94
CA HIS A 21 -4.05 -11.98 14.50
C HIS A 21 -5.10 -13.09 14.59
N ARG A 22 -6.33 -12.71 14.92
CA ARG A 22 -7.46 -13.64 15.08
C ARG A 22 -8.33 -13.75 13.83
N ASP A 23 -8.13 -12.82 12.88
CA ASP A 23 -8.85 -12.75 11.61
C ASP A 23 -7.94 -12.21 10.51
N ALA A 24 -8.47 -12.08 9.28
CA ALA A 24 -7.76 -11.63 8.11
C ALA A 24 -6.99 -10.32 8.33
N VAL A 25 -5.74 -10.28 7.86
CA VAL A 25 -4.88 -9.09 7.96
C VAL A 25 -4.93 -8.32 6.65
N TYR A 26 -5.35 -7.06 6.70
CA TYR A 26 -5.56 -6.23 5.50
C TYR A 26 -4.55 -5.10 5.34
N ALA A 27 -4.04 -4.59 6.45
CA ALA A 27 -3.19 -3.41 6.46
C ALA A 27 -1.78 -3.72 6.96
N LEU A 28 -0.80 -3.17 6.25
CA LEU A 28 0.61 -3.15 6.66
C LEU A 28 1.15 -1.74 6.50
N ALA A 29 2.00 -1.33 7.44
CA ALA A 29 2.88 -0.19 7.31
C ALA A 29 4.29 -0.59 7.73
N GLY A 30 5.30 -0.24 6.95
CA GLY A 30 6.70 -0.49 7.29
C GLY A 30 7.39 0.80 7.68
N ARG A 31 8.25 0.76 8.69
CA ARG A 31 9.07 1.90 9.09
C ARG A 31 10.24 2.05 8.12
N PRO A 32 10.39 3.18 7.42
CA PRO A 32 11.56 3.44 6.61
C PRO A 32 12.84 3.37 7.45
N GLY A 33 13.85 2.68 6.94
CA GLY A 33 15.15 2.55 7.60
C GLY A 33 15.18 1.64 8.83
N SER A 34 14.09 0.92 9.15
CA SER A 34 14.05 -0.05 10.25
C SER A 34 13.27 -1.30 9.86
N ASP A 35 13.50 -2.41 10.58
CA ASP A 35 12.76 -3.65 10.38
C ASP A 35 11.40 -3.70 11.14
N GLN A 36 10.97 -2.58 11.68
CA GLN A 36 9.67 -2.49 12.34
C GLN A 36 8.54 -2.46 11.31
N VAL A 37 7.53 -3.29 11.54
CA VAL A 37 6.33 -3.38 10.70
C VAL A 37 5.09 -3.32 11.60
N PHE A 38 4.06 -2.63 11.14
CA PHE A 38 2.76 -2.56 11.81
C PHE A 38 1.72 -3.27 10.95
N SER A 39 0.81 -3.99 11.59
CA SER A 39 -0.29 -4.67 10.93
C SER A 39 -1.61 -4.41 11.61
N SER A 40 -2.70 -4.52 10.85
CA SER A 40 -4.07 -4.55 11.35
C SER A 40 -5.00 -5.24 10.34
N GLY A 41 -6.21 -5.54 10.75
CA GLY A 41 -7.14 -6.24 9.87
C GLY A 41 -8.56 -6.29 10.40
N ALA A 42 -9.24 -7.41 10.13
CA ALA A 42 -10.63 -7.63 10.47
C ALA A 42 -10.87 -7.74 12.00
N ASP A 43 -9.87 -8.17 12.75
CA ASP A 43 -9.95 -8.32 14.20
C ASP A 43 -9.75 -7.01 14.99
N GLY A 44 -9.50 -5.90 14.29
CA GLY A 44 -9.27 -4.59 14.89
C GLY A 44 -8.01 -4.50 15.77
N GLN A 45 -7.16 -5.53 15.79
CA GLN A 45 -5.89 -5.48 16.51
C GLN A 45 -4.88 -4.66 15.70
N VAL A 46 -4.11 -3.81 16.38
CA VAL A 46 -2.97 -3.07 15.82
C VAL A 46 -1.72 -3.62 16.48
N VAL A 47 -0.87 -4.26 15.69
CA VAL A 47 0.29 -5.01 16.20
C VAL A 47 1.58 -4.51 15.56
N ALA A 48 2.62 -4.32 16.38
CA ALA A 48 3.99 -4.04 15.94
C ALA A 48 4.81 -5.34 15.93
N TRP A 49 5.63 -5.50 14.89
CA TRP A 49 6.48 -6.66 14.65
C TRP A 49 7.90 -6.26 14.34
N ASN A 50 8.84 -7.14 14.63
CA ASN A 50 10.22 -7.02 14.18
C ASN A 50 10.49 -8.00 13.01
N ALA A 51 10.60 -7.48 11.79
CA ALA A 51 10.89 -8.29 10.62
C ALA A 51 12.34 -8.85 10.59
N ALA A 52 13.25 -8.31 11.42
CA ALA A 52 14.60 -8.88 11.55
C ALA A 52 14.61 -10.20 12.32
N ASP A 53 13.67 -10.37 13.24
CA ASP A 53 13.53 -11.58 14.05
C ASP A 53 12.07 -12.04 14.09
N PRO A 54 11.64 -12.83 13.11
CA PRO A 54 10.26 -13.31 13.03
C PRO A 54 9.92 -14.40 14.06
N THR A 55 10.83 -14.72 14.97
CA THR A 55 10.56 -15.63 16.10
C THR A 55 10.00 -14.90 17.32
N GLN A 56 10.12 -13.57 17.35
CA GLN A 56 9.56 -12.75 18.42
C GLN A 56 8.04 -12.57 18.24
N ASP A 57 7.33 -12.60 19.35
CA ASP A 57 5.91 -12.27 19.37
C ASP A 57 5.67 -10.81 19.01
N GLY A 58 4.54 -10.55 18.35
CA GLY A 58 4.11 -9.19 18.06
C GLY A 58 3.63 -8.45 19.30
N GLU A 59 3.93 -7.16 19.34
CA GLU A 59 3.45 -6.29 20.41
C GLU A 59 2.09 -5.70 20.04
N LEU A 60 1.06 -5.98 20.83
CA LEU A 60 -0.26 -5.37 20.68
C LEU A 60 -0.22 -3.91 21.13
N LEU A 61 -0.37 -2.97 20.19
CA LEU A 61 -0.37 -1.54 20.46
C LEU A 61 -1.76 -1.00 20.82
N ALA A 62 -2.80 -1.49 20.13
CA ALA A 62 -4.16 -1.06 20.33
C ALA A 62 -5.18 -2.10 19.85
N ARG A 63 -6.43 -1.94 20.27
CA ARG A 63 -7.60 -2.60 19.70
C ARG A 63 -8.65 -1.55 19.36
N VAL A 64 -9.17 -1.63 18.14
CA VAL A 64 -10.28 -0.80 17.65
C VAL A 64 -11.50 -1.69 17.38
N GLU A 65 -12.70 -1.09 17.34
CA GLU A 65 -13.94 -1.87 17.24
C GLU A 65 -14.16 -2.47 15.85
N ASN A 66 -13.67 -1.80 14.79
CA ASN A 66 -13.95 -2.21 13.42
C ASN A 66 -12.67 -2.62 12.69
N SER A 67 -12.86 -3.19 11.49
CA SER A 67 -11.76 -3.54 10.60
C SER A 67 -10.93 -2.31 10.21
N VAL A 68 -9.63 -2.53 10.05
CA VAL A 68 -8.69 -1.53 9.55
C VAL A 68 -8.11 -2.00 8.22
N TYR A 69 -8.36 -1.24 7.14
CA TYR A 69 -7.81 -1.54 5.81
C TYR A 69 -6.58 -0.69 5.46
N ALA A 70 -6.37 0.40 6.17
CA ALA A 70 -5.29 1.33 5.91
C ALA A 70 -4.52 1.70 7.18
N LEU A 71 -3.20 1.61 7.10
CA LEU A 71 -2.24 2.05 8.10
C LEU A 71 -1.20 2.96 7.45
N ARG A 72 -0.81 4.02 8.15
CA ARG A 72 0.29 4.89 7.72
C ARG A 72 1.13 5.31 8.91
N GLU A 73 2.41 5.00 8.89
CA GLU A 73 3.35 5.51 9.86
C GLU A 73 3.85 6.90 9.45
N LEU A 74 4.02 7.77 10.45
CA LEU A 74 4.64 9.09 10.34
C LEU A 74 5.89 9.11 11.23
N PRO A 75 7.04 8.62 10.72
CA PRO A 75 8.24 8.38 11.54
C PRO A 75 8.76 9.62 12.23
N GLU A 76 8.76 10.78 11.56
CA GLU A 76 9.24 12.06 12.08
C GLU A 76 8.45 12.54 13.31
N ARG A 77 7.23 12.05 13.47
CA ARG A 77 6.33 12.39 14.58
C ARG A 77 6.13 11.24 15.55
N ASN A 78 6.70 10.07 15.25
CA ASN A 78 6.49 8.82 15.99
C ASN A 78 5.01 8.46 16.16
N LEU A 79 4.22 8.66 15.09
CA LEU A 79 2.78 8.41 15.06
C LEU A 79 2.43 7.28 14.09
N LEU A 80 1.39 6.52 14.44
CA LEU A 80 0.75 5.55 13.54
C LEU A 80 -0.70 5.98 13.30
N VAL A 81 -1.05 6.20 12.04
CA VAL A 81 -2.39 6.58 11.60
C VAL A 81 -3.15 5.35 11.14
N LEU A 82 -4.39 5.21 11.60
CA LEU A 82 -5.30 4.11 11.30
C LEU A 82 -6.56 4.64 10.61
N GLY A 83 -6.93 4.02 9.51
CA GLY A 83 -8.27 4.15 8.92
C GLY A 83 -9.22 3.16 9.58
N ASN A 84 -9.88 3.56 10.68
CA ASN A 84 -10.85 2.73 11.37
C ASN A 84 -12.21 2.83 10.66
N ASN A 85 -12.62 1.73 10.02
CA ASN A 85 -13.84 1.71 9.23
C ASN A 85 -15.06 2.11 10.06
N PHE A 86 -15.96 2.92 9.45
CA PHE A 86 -17.18 3.45 10.04
C PHE A 86 -17.00 4.46 11.18
N GLN A 87 -15.79 4.69 11.67
CA GLN A 87 -15.51 5.66 12.74
C GLN A 87 -14.68 6.86 12.24
N GLY A 88 -13.67 6.60 11.41
CA GLY A 88 -12.80 7.65 10.89
C GLY A 88 -11.32 7.36 11.08
N VAL A 89 -10.54 8.44 11.20
CA VAL A 89 -9.09 8.34 11.40
C VAL A 89 -8.76 8.39 12.89
N GLN A 90 -7.98 7.43 13.34
CA GLN A 90 -7.39 7.39 14.68
C GLN A 90 -5.87 7.45 14.56
N VAL A 91 -5.22 8.14 15.49
CA VAL A 91 -3.76 8.33 15.47
C VAL A 91 -3.20 7.91 16.82
N LEU A 92 -2.33 6.91 16.80
CA LEU A 92 -1.62 6.42 17.97
C LEU A 92 -0.26 7.10 18.09
N ASP A 93 0.08 7.55 19.28
CA ASP A 93 1.45 7.89 19.65
C ASP A 93 2.19 6.60 19.99
N LEU A 94 3.27 6.32 19.24
CA LEU A 94 4.01 5.07 19.36
C LEU A 94 4.91 5.00 20.61
N ALA A 95 5.25 6.16 21.22
CA ALA A 95 6.05 6.19 22.44
C ALA A 95 5.19 5.90 23.67
N SER A 96 4.05 6.58 23.79
CA SER A 96 3.13 6.40 24.91
C SER A 96 2.15 5.23 24.70
N LYS A 97 2.01 4.73 23.47
CA LYS A 97 1.03 3.71 23.03
C LYS A 97 -0.42 4.11 23.36
N THR A 98 -0.72 5.39 23.22
CA THR A 98 -2.05 5.94 23.51
C THR A 98 -2.64 6.61 22.26
N LEU A 99 -3.96 6.79 22.26
CA LEU A 99 -4.66 7.55 21.25
C LEU A 99 -4.33 9.04 21.38
N ALA A 100 -3.61 9.59 20.40
CA ALA A 100 -3.25 11.01 20.37
C ALA A 100 -4.33 11.87 19.70
N TYR A 101 -4.92 11.38 18.60
CA TYR A 101 -5.97 12.09 17.86
C TYR A 101 -7.04 11.11 17.38
N ALA A 102 -8.29 11.59 17.30
CA ALA A 102 -9.39 10.91 16.68
C ALA A 102 -10.23 11.92 15.87
N THR A 103 -10.46 11.62 14.59
CA THR A 103 -11.26 12.45 13.69
C THR A 103 -12.37 11.62 13.09
N ALA A 104 -13.61 11.91 13.47
CA ALA A 104 -14.77 11.24 12.88
C ALA A 104 -14.88 11.59 11.40
N LEU A 105 -15.08 10.58 10.56
CA LEU A 105 -15.34 10.69 9.14
C LEU A 105 -16.72 10.09 8.81
N PRO A 106 -17.23 10.27 7.57
CA PRO A 106 -18.44 9.55 7.15
C PRO A 106 -18.35 8.06 7.50
N PRO A 107 -19.43 7.42 7.96
CA PRO A 107 -19.43 6.06 8.50
C PRO A 107 -19.34 5.00 7.40
N VAL A 108 -18.26 5.02 6.64
CA VAL A 108 -17.94 4.12 5.54
C VAL A 108 -16.52 3.57 5.71
N ALA A 109 -16.14 2.58 4.89
CA ALA A 109 -14.79 2.03 4.94
C ALA A 109 -13.76 3.04 4.41
N ILE A 110 -12.57 3.03 5.03
CA ILE A 110 -11.38 3.80 4.63
C ILE A 110 -10.40 2.80 4.01
N PHE A 111 -10.23 2.86 2.69
CA PHE A 111 -9.45 1.85 1.97
C PHE A 111 -7.97 2.17 1.87
N ASP A 112 -7.59 3.45 1.88
CA ASP A 112 -6.18 3.82 1.81
C ASP A 112 -5.91 5.18 2.45
N LEU A 113 -4.64 5.36 2.88
CA LEU A 113 -4.11 6.55 3.52
C LEU A 113 -2.74 6.89 2.95
N VAL A 114 -2.55 8.12 2.47
CA VAL A 114 -1.23 8.65 2.10
C VAL A 114 -0.98 10.00 2.77
N TYR A 115 0.26 10.26 3.14
CA TYR A 115 0.66 11.50 3.82
C TYR A 115 1.68 12.26 3.00
N SER A 116 1.40 13.53 2.77
CA SER A 116 2.33 14.49 2.19
C SER A 116 3.08 15.21 3.32
N ALA A 117 4.37 14.94 3.43
CA ALA A 117 5.21 15.58 4.44
C ALA A 117 5.47 17.06 4.10
N SER A 118 5.64 17.40 2.81
CA SER A 118 5.88 18.77 2.37
C SER A 118 4.68 19.69 2.58
N ARG A 119 3.46 19.14 2.44
CA ARG A 119 2.19 19.88 2.62
C ARG A 119 1.56 19.67 3.98
N GLN A 120 2.10 18.76 4.77
CA GLN A 120 1.54 18.34 6.06
C GLN A 120 0.05 18.01 5.94
N ARG A 121 -0.30 17.14 4.97
CA ARG A 121 -1.67 16.69 4.70
C ARG A 121 -1.76 15.18 4.66
N LEU A 122 -2.79 14.66 5.28
CA LEU A 122 -3.19 13.26 5.17
C LEU A 122 -4.39 13.15 4.23
N TYR A 123 -4.28 12.30 3.22
CA TYR A 123 -5.34 12.00 2.25
C TYR A 123 -5.94 10.64 2.56
N CYS A 124 -7.26 10.55 2.62
CA CYS A 124 -8.01 9.35 2.98
C CYS A 124 -8.96 8.97 1.84
N ALA A 125 -8.85 7.76 1.33
CA ALA A 125 -9.74 7.23 0.28
C ALA A 125 -10.93 6.51 0.92
N LEU A 126 -12.16 7.01 0.70
CA LEU A 126 -13.38 6.49 1.32
C LEU A 126 -14.21 5.65 0.34
N ALA A 127 -14.96 4.70 0.92
CA ALA A 127 -15.82 3.78 0.18
C ALA A 127 -17.02 4.44 -0.51
N ASP A 128 -17.41 5.62 -0.11
CA ASP A 128 -18.48 6.38 -0.77
C ASP A 128 -17.99 7.18 -1.99
N GLY A 129 -16.69 7.20 -2.28
CA GLY A 129 -16.09 7.97 -3.39
C GLY A 129 -15.57 9.34 -2.97
N THR A 130 -15.54 9.63 -1.69
CA THR A 130 -15.00 10.88 -1.13
C THR A 130 -13.52 10.73 -0.83
N LEU A 131 -12.73 11.69 -1.26
CA LEU A 131 -11.37 11.96 -0.78
C LEU A 131 -11.47 12.95 0.38
N VAL A 132 -11.02 12.55 1.55
CA VAL A 132 -10.93 13.43 2.72
C VAL A 132 -9.49 13.88 2.86
N VAL A 133 -9.29 15.19 3.08
CA VAL A 133 -7.97 15.76 3.36
C VAL A 133 -7.98 16.28 4.79
N LEU A 134 -7.04 15.78 5.58
CA LEU A 134 -6.84 16.20 6.96
C LEU A 134 -5.52 16.98 7.09
N ARG A 135 -5.52 18.02 7.92
CA ARG A 135 -4.29 18.74 8.28
C ARG A 135 -3.37 17.80 9.06
N GLY A 136 -2.11 17.73 8.70
CA GLY A 136 -1.15 16.85 9.37
C GLY A 136 -0.82 17.28 10.80
N VAL A 137 -1.02 18.53 11.18
CA VAL A 137 -0.69 19.04 12.52
C VAL A 137 -1.62 18.47 13.59
N ASP A 138 -2.94 18.49 13.34
CA ASP A 138 -3.98 18.15 14.32
C ASP A 138 -5.02 17.16 13.79
N PHE A 139 -4.85 16.69 12.56
CA PHE A 139 -5.72 15.74 11.86
C PHE A 139 -7.19 16.21 11.71
N ARG A 140 -7.46 17.51 11.78
CA ARG A 140 -8.79 18.07 11.49
C ARG A 140 -9.04 18.07 9.99
N ILE A 141 -10.32 17.90 9.62
CA ILE A 141 -10.76 17.93 8.22
C ILE A 141 -10.48 19.33 7.62
N GLU A 142 -9.78 19.33 6.50
CA GLU A 142 -9.48 20.52 5.70
C GLU A 142 -10.37 20.56 4.45
N HIS A 143 -10.48 19.41 3.74
CA HIS A 143 -11.30 19.28 2.55
C HIS A 143 -12.05 17.96 2.49
N LEU A 144 -13.21 17.99 1.86
CA LEU A 144 -14.03 16.84 1.45
C LEU A 144 -14.30 16.99 -0.05
N LEU A 145 -13.76 16.08 -0.86
CA LEU A 145 -13.89 16.13 -2.31
C LEU A 145 -14.53 14.84 -2.84
N ARG A 146 -15.65 14.96 -3.53
CA ARG A 146 -16.25 13.84 -4.26
C ARG A 146 -15.48 13.62 -5.56
N VAL A 147 -14.69 12.54 -5.61
CA VAL A 147 -13.87 12.21 -6.79
C VAL A 147 -14.59 11.23 -7.72
N SER A 148 -15.38 10.31 -7.16
CA SER A 148 -16.12 9.30 -7.90
C SER A 148 -17.48 9.01 -7.26
N GLU A 149 -18.41 8.47 -8.04
CA GLU A 149 -19.67 7.90 -7.53
C GLU A 149 -19.50 6.48 -6.97
N LYS A 150 -18.31 5.92 -7.13
CA LYS A 150 -17.92 4.59 -6.62
C LYS A 150 -16.78 4.73 -5.62
N SER A 151 -16.55 3.65 -4.86
CA SER A 151 -15.51 3.62 -3.83
C SER A 151 -14.15 4.05 -4.35
N LEU A 152 -13.48 4.96 -3.67
CA LEU A 152 -12.03 5.16 -3.83
C LEU A 152 -11.31 3.99 -3.19
N ARG A 153 -10.31 3.45 -3.87
CA ARG A 153 -9.68 2.18 -3.48
C ARG A 153 -8.23 2.32 -3.05
N CYS A 154 -7.47 3.15 -3.74
CA CYS A 154 -6.06 3.36 -3.45
C CYS A 154 -5.60 4.74 -3.91
N LEU A 155 -4.51 5.19 -3.30
CA LEU A 155 -3.89 6.48 -3.50
C LEU A 155 -2.40 6.30 -3.78
N ALA A 156 -1.85 7.14 -4.65
CA ALA A 156 -0.39 7.26 -4.81
C ALA A 156 0.00 8.75 -4.88
N LEU A 157 1.01 9.11 -4.10
CA LEU A 157 1.48 10.48 -3.97
C LEU A 157 2.82 10.65 -4.68
N HIS A 158 2.97 11.75 -5.42
CA HIS A 158 4.25 12.19 -5.96
C HIS A 158 4.50 13.64 -5.55
N GLU A 159 5.36 13.83 -4.55
CA GLU A 159 5.64 15.12 -3.94
C GLU A 159 6.23 16.14 -4.92
N GLU A 160 7.28 15.74 -5.66
CA GLU A 160 8.00 16.64 -6.58
C GLU A 160 7.14 17.08 -7.78
N ARG A 161 6.26 16.20 -8.28
CA ARG A 161 5.31 16.56 -9.35
C ARG A 161 4.10 17.33 -8.84
N GLY A 162 3.90 17.37 -7.53
CA GLY A 162 2.71 17.93 -6.91
C GLY A 162 1.43 17.20 -7.35
N GLU A 163 1.45 15.86 -7.36
CA GLU A 163 0.36 15.05 -7.90
C GLU A 163 -0.10 13.96 -6.94
N LEU A 164 -1.42 13.76 -6.88
CA LEU A 164 -2.08 12.68 -6.18
C LEU A 164 -2.88 11.84 -7.18
N ALA A 165 -2.49 10.60 -7.37
CA ALA A 165 -3.27 9.64 -8.13
C ALA A 165 -4.31 8.99 -7.21
N VAL A 166 -5.57 9.02 -7.62
CA VAL A 166 -6.72 8.48 -6.89
C VAL A 166 -7.43 7.47 -7.78
N ALA A 167 -7.41 6.20 -7.40
CA ALA A 167 -8.10 5.15 -8.16
C ALA A 167 -9.39 4.71 -7.49
N SER A 168 -10.35 4.31 -8.30
CA SER A 168 -11.70 3.98 -7.85
C SER A 168 -12.27 2.70 -8.45
N SER A 169 -13.40 2.27 -7.89
CA SER A 169 -14.14 1.11 -8.37
C SER A 169 -14.93 1.37 -9.65
N ASP A 170 -14.91 2.58 -10.21
CA ASP A 170 -15.42 2.93 -11.54
C ASP A 170 -14.38 2.73 -12.65
N TRP A 171 -13.25 2.07 -12.33
CA TRP A 171 -12.16 1.67 -13.22
C TRP A 171 -11.26 2.83 -13.68
N LYS A 172 -11.41 3.99 -13.08
CA LYS A 172 -10.62 5.19 -13.40
C LYS A 172 -9.56 5.45 -12.37
N THR A 173 -8.47 6.07 -12.83
CA THR A 173 -7.50 6.75 -11.96
C THR A 173 -7.51 8.23 -12.31
N THR A 174 -7.85 9.08 -11.35
CA THR A 174 -7.81 10.53 -11.51
C THR A 174 -6.52 11.08 -10.90
N ILE A 175 -5.75 11.81 -11.68
CA ILE A 175 -4.58 12.56 -11.20
C ILE A 175 -5.06 13.93 -10.75
N LEU A 176 -4.89 14.24 -9.49
CA LEU A 176 -5.20 15.54 -8.91
C LEU A 176 -3.93 16.35 -8.69
N ASP A 177 -4.07 17.66 -8.79
CA ASP A 177 -3.06 18.60 -8.31
C ASP A 177 -3.08 18.63 -6.77
N LEU A 178 -1.93 18.52 -6.12
CA LEU A 178 -1.85 18.41 -4.66
C LEU A 178 -2.21 19.69 -3.91
N ASP A 179 -2.05 20.85 -4.53
CA ASP A 179 -2.30 22.14 -3.88
C ASP A 179 -3.76 22.55 -4.02
N SER A 180 -4.27 22.52 -5.24
CA SER A 180 -5.65 22.93 -5.56
C SER A 180 -6.68 21.80 -5.45
N LEU A 181 -6.24 20.53 -5.44
CA LEU A 181 -7.08 19.33 -5.54
C LEU A 181 -7.89 19.25 -6.85
N ALA A 182 -7.57 20.09 -7.83
CA ALA A 182 -8.24 20.07 -9.13
C ALA A 182 -7.82 18.83 -9.94
N PRO A 183 -8.75 18.18 -10.67
CA PRO A 183 -8.42 17.07 -11.55
C PRO A 183 -7.60 17.56 -12.75
N LYS A 184 -6.45 16.91 -13.01
CA LYS A 184 -5.57 17.18 -14.15
C LYS A 184 -5.82 16.22 -15.30
N ILE A 185 -5.87 14.92 -14.99
CA ILE A 185 -5.95 13.83 -15.98
C ILE A 185 -6.82 12.71 -15.41
N ALA A 186 -7.59 12.05 -16.27
CA ALA A 186 -8.30 10.82 -15.95
C ALA A 186 -7.82 9.67 -16.85
N LEU A 187 -7.36 8.58 -16.25
CA LEU A 187 -6.91 7.36 -16.91
C LEU A 187 -8.06 6.34 -16.86
N ALA A 188 -8.42 5.75 -17.99
CA ALA A 188 -9.63 4.91 -18.13
C ALA A 188 -9.35 3.57 -18.83
N GLU A 189 -8.10 3.10 -18.88
CA GLU A 189 -7.70 1.87 -19.58
C GLU A 189 -7.93 0.60 -18.77
N ALA A 190 -8.24 0.72 -17.49
CA ALA A 190 -8.61 -0.44 -16.68
C ALA A 190 -10.01 -0.95 -17.06
N THR A 191 -10.19 -2.26 -16.97
CA THR A 191 -11.47 -2.92 -17.32
C THR A 191 -12.24 -3.39 -16.07
N ASN A 192 -11.70 -3.12 -14.89
CA ASN A 192 -12.33 -3.40 -13.59
C ASN A 192 -11.72 -2.50 -12.50
N SER A 193 -12.23 -2.63 -11.26
CA SER A 193 -11.77 -1.87 -10.09
C SER A 193 -10.26 -1.92 -9.92
N ILE A 194 -9.65 -0.78 -9.66
CA ILE A 194 -8.22 -0.64 -9.41
C ILE A 194 -8.02 -0.67 -7.89
N PHE A 195 -7.09 -1.49 -7.41
CA PHE A 195 -6.84 -1.72 -5.98
C PHE A 195 -5.46 -1.29 -5.53
N ALA A 196 -4.54 -1.08 -6.46
CA ALA A 196 -3.17 -0.73 -6.17
C ALA A 196 -2.64 0.33 -7.13
N LEU A 197 -2.00 1.34 -6.58
CA LEU A 197 -1.27 2.40 -7.28
C LEU A 197 0.10 2.60 -6.63
N ALA A 198 1.13 2.85 -7.41
CA ALA A 198 2.40 3.40 -6.93
C ALA A 198 3.11 4.17 -8.03
N TYR A 199 3.73 5.29 -7.68
CA TYR A 199 4.74 5.91 -8.53
C TYR A 199 6.05 5.13 -8.42
N SER A 200 6.78 5.01 -9.53
CA SER A 200 8.15 4.51 -9.49
C SER A 200 9.03 5.46 -8.67
N PRO A 201 10.10 4.95 -8.00
CA PRO A 201 10.95 5.79 -7.15
C PRO A 201 11.60 6.97 -7.87
N ASP A 202 11.83 6.84 -9.19
CA ASP A 202 12.35 7.91 -10.05
C ASP A 202 11.26 8.86 -10.59
N GLY A 203 10.00 8.63 -10.24
CA GLY A 203 8.86 9.43 -10.67
C GLY A 203 8.49 9.35 -12.14
N ARG A 204 9.15 8.49 -12.93
CA ARG A 204 8.88 8.35 -14.37
C ARG A 204 7.55 7.72 -14.67
N TYR A 205 7.15 6.76 -13.85
CA TYR A 205 5.98 5.93 -14.11
C TYR A 205 5.00 5.94 -12.95
N LEU A 206 3.72 5.88 -13.28
CA LEU A 206 2.66 5.46 -12.37
C LEU A 206 2.27 4.01 -12.74
N LEU A 207 2.24 3.13 -11.77
CA LEU A 207 1.74 1.77 -11.93
C LEU A 207 0.36 1.66 -11.32
N ALA A 208 -0.53 0.96 -12.05
CA ALA A 208 -1.88 0.66 -11.58
C ALA A 208 -2.21 -0.82 -11.80
N ALA A 209 -2.85 -1.43 -10.81
CA ALA A 209 -3.27 -2.82 -10.87
C ALA A 209 -4.58 -3.05 -10.10
N GLY A 210 -5.31 -4.10 -10.42
CA GLY A 210 -6.58 -4.33 -9.75
C GLY A 210 -7.26 -5.64 -10.11
N ARG A 211 -8.59 -5.59 -10.16
CA ARG A 211 -9.44 -6.78 -10.29
C ARG A 211 -9.35 -7.48 -11.65
N ASP A 212 -8.90 -6.79 -12.67
CA ASP A 212 -8.68 -7.34 -14.01
C ASP A 212 -7.35 -8.10 -14.16
N ALA A 213 -6.59 -8.24 -13.07
CA ALA A 213 -5.31 -8.95 -12.99
C ALA A 213 -4.20 -8.38 -13.89
N HIS A 214 -4.40 -7.19 -14.46
CA HIS A 214 -3.39 -6.50 -15.24
C HIS A 214 -2.57 -5.56 -14.37
N LEU A 215 -1.27 -5.51 -14.64
CA LEU A 215 -0.35 -4.48 -14.17
C LEU A 215 -0.09 -3.54 -15.35
N ARG A 216 -0.52 -2.28 -15.23
CA ARG A 216 -0.34 -1.23 -16.22
C ARG A 216 0.69 -0.23 -15.75
N ARG A 217 1.50 0.23 -16.66
CA ARG A 217 2.52 1.26 -16.44
C ARG A 217 2.22 2.47 -17.34
N TYR A 218 2.09 3.63 -16.75
CA TYR A 218 1.81 4.90 -17.39
C TYR A 218 3.04 5.80 -17.31
N GLU A 219 3.47 6.38 -18.44
CA GLU A 219 4.60 7.31 -18.47
C GLU A 219 4.15 8.72 -18.11
N ALA A 220 4.58 9.22 -16.94
CA ALA A 220 4.11 10.49 -16.41
C ALA A 220 4.51 11.70 -17.29
N ALA A 221 5.72 11.68 -17.88
CA ALA A 221 6.18 12.75 -18.79
C ALA A 221 5.44 12.77 -20.13
N ALA A 222 4.83 11.65 -20.54
CA ALA A 222 4.03 11.53 -21.76
C ALA A 222 2.53 11.75 -21.53
N GLY A 223 2.16 12.52 -20.51
CA GLY A 223 0.77 12.77 -20.18
C GLY A 223 0.04 11.51 -19.68
N TYR A 224 0.78 10.59 -19.05
CA TYR A 224 0.28 9.30 -18.57
C TYR A 224 -0.19 8.36 -19.70
N ALA A 225 0.45 8.42 -20.86
CA ALA A 225 0.24 7.40 -21.88
C ALA A 225 0.65 6.01 -21.36
N VAL A 226 -0.10 4.98 -21.78
CA VAL A 226 0.23 3.59 -21.42
C VAL A 226 1.55 3.20 -22.07
N ALA A 227 2.57 2.93 -21.25
CA ALA A 227 3.87 2.43 -21.70
C ALA A 227 3.87 0.89 -21.81
N ASP A 228 3.25 0.21 -20.83
CA ASP A 228 3.15 -1.25 -20.80
C ASP A 228 1.87 -1.71 -20.12
N SER A 229 1.43 -2.93 -20.47
CA SER A 229 0.35 -3.64 -19.80
C SER A 229 0.61 -5.14 -19.87
N VAL A 230 0.68 -5.79 -18.72
CA VAL A 230 0.92 -7.23 -18.61
C VAL A 230 -0.16 -7.91 -17.77
N VAL A 231 -0.58 -9.12 -18.17
CA VAL A 231 -1.39 -9.99 -17.30
C VAL A 231 -0.48 -10.51 -16.20
N ALA A 232 -0.56 -9.89 -15.04
CA ALA A 232 0.41 -10.14 -13.97
C ALA A 232 0.02 -11.32 -13.07
N HIS A 233 -1.28 -11.55 -12.83
CA HIS A 233 -1.80 -12.59 -11.94
C HIS A 233 -2.99 -13.32 -12.57
N MET A 234 -3.45 -14.40 -11.92
CA MET A 234 -4.67 -15.13 -12.35
C MET A 234 -5.94 -14.49 -11.81
N TYR A 235 -5.83 -13.72 -10.72
CA TYR A 235 -6.93 -13.03 -10.06
C TYR A 235 -6.51 -11.62 -9.68
N ALA A 236 -7.41 -10.90 -8.99
CA ALA A 236 -7.20 -9.53 -8.56
C ALA A 236 -5.84 -9.29 -7.90
N ILE A 237 -5.17 -8.24 -8.31
CA ILE A 237 -3.95 -7.73 -7.68
C ILE A 237 -4.39 -6.78 -6.58
N ASN A 238 -4.07 -7.13 -5.32
CA ASN A 238 -4.51 -6.39 -4.15
C ASN A 238 -3.58 -5.25 -3.78
N HIS A 239 -2.28 -5.42 -4.00
CA HIS A 239 -1.28 -4.39 -3.68
C HIS A 239 -0.01 -4.55 -4.52
N LEU A 240 0.76 -3.48 -4.62
CA LEU A 240 2.09 -3.44 -5.22
C LEU A 240 3.02 -2.51 -4.44
N ALA A 241 4.31 -2.82 -4.42
CA ALA A 241 5.33 -2.01 -3.75
C ALA A 241 6.70 -2.17 -4.42
N PHE A 242 7.39 -1.05 -4.63
CA PHE A 242 8.78 -1.05 -5.07
C PHE A 242 9.73 -1.39 -3.93
N SER A 243 10.82 -2.09 -4.24
CA SER A 243 11.94 -2.27 -3.30
C SER A 243 12.62 -0.93 -2.99
N PRO A 244 13.29 -0.78 -1.82
CA PRO A 244 13.93 0.48 -1.44
C PRO A 244 15.00 0.97 -2.42
N ASP A 245 15.66 0.05 -3.12
CA ASP A 245 16.67 0.36 -4.14
C ASP A 245 16.07 0.60 -5.54
N GLY A 246 14.74 0.50 -5.68
CA GLY A 246 14.01 0.70 -6.92
C GLY A 246 14.18 -0.39 -7.98
N LYS A 247 14.95 -1.46 -7.71
CA LYS A 247 15.24 -2.51 -8.72
C LYS A 247 14.12 -3.49 -8.92
N TYR A 248 13.36 -3.77 -7.88
CA TYR A 248 12.29 -4.77 -7.88
C TYR A 248 10.94 -4.13 -7.60
N LEU A 249 9.93 -4.70 -8.22
CA LEU A 249 8.53 -4.46 -7.87
C LEU A 249 7.95 -5.75 -7.32
N ALA A 250 7.27 -5.69 -6.18
CA ALA A 250 6.47 -6.78 -5.64
C ALA A 250 4.99 -6.53 -5.92
N THR A 251 4.27 -7.54 -6.39
CA THR A 251 2.79 -7.54 -6.48
C THR A 251 2.22 -8.69 -5.68
N CYS A 252 1.06 -8.52 -5.07
CA CYS A 252 0.36 -9.60 -4.37
C CYS A 252 -1.10 -9.70 -4.79
N SER A 253 -1.67 -10.90 -4.69
CA SER A 253 -2.93 -11.20 -5.34
C SER A 253 -3.83 -12.13 -4.53
N LEU A 254 -5.13 -12.08 -4.87
CA LEU A 254 -6.14 -13.07 -4.51
C LEU A 254 -5.77 -14.49 -4.98
N ASP A 255 -4.88 -14.66 -5.99
CA ASP A 255 -4.36 -15.94 -6.44
C ASP A 255 -3.38 -16.61 -5.45
N LYS A 256 -3.21 -16.03 -4.26
CA LYS A 256 -2.39 -16.52 -3.15
C LYS A 256 -0.88 -16.41 -3.40
N SER A 257 -0.47 -15.70 -4.43
CA SER A 257 0.94 -15.53 -4.77
C SER A 257 1.41 -14.10 -4.58
N ILE A 258 2.71 -13.97 -4.36
CA ILE A 258 3.46 -12.73 -4.53
C ILE A 258 4.34 -12.94 -5.74
N LYS A 259 4.47 -11.93 -6.58
CA LYS A 259 5.38 -11.95 -7.72
C LYS A 259 6.37 -10.82 -7.61
N LEU A 260 7.64 -11.12 -7.91
CA LEU A 260 8.71 -10.14 -8.01
C LEU A 260 9.03 -9.90 -9.48
N TRP A 261 9.09 -8.66 -9.85
CA TRP A 261 9.32 -8.18 -11.21
C TRP A 261 10.56 -7.30 -11.23
N ASP A 262 11.24 -7.29 -12.35
CA ASP A 262 12.19 -6.23 -12.69
C ASP A 262 11.42 -4.91 -12.82
N ALA A 263 11.82 -3.89 -12.09
CA ALA A 263 11.05 -2.63 -12.02
C ALA A 263 11.09 -1.84 -13.33
N ASP A 264 12.15 -1.98 -14.10
CA ASP A 264 12.35 -1.27 -15.37
C ASP A 264 11.63 -1.96 -16.55
N SER A 265 11.83 -3.28 -16.69
CA SER A 265 11.33 -4.04 -17.83
C SER A 265 9.97 -4.70 -17.61
N LEU A 266 9.46 -4.74 -16.37
CA LEU A 266 8.32 -5.54 -15.94
C LEU A 266 8.46 -7.03 -16.29
N ALA A 267 9.69 -7.54 -16.45
CA ALA A 267 9.94 -8.95 -16.59
C ALA A 267 9.69 -9.69 -15.27
N LEU A 268 8.95 -10.80 -15.32
CA LEU A 268 8.70 -11.64 -14.15
C LEU A 268 9.98 -12.33 -13.72
N LEU A 269 10.44 -12.10 -12.50
CA LEU A 269 11.66 -12.67 -11.94
C LEU A 269 11.39 -13.87 -11.03
N ARG A 270 10.38 -13.78 -10.13
CA ARG A 270 10.05 -14.82 -9.13
C ARG A 270 8.55 -14.89 -8.84
N VAL A 271 8.12 -16.08 -8.45
CA VAL A 271 6.79 -16.34 -7.89
C VAL A 271 6.96 -16.96 -6.51
N LEU A 272 6.38 -16.32 -5.50
CA LEU A 272 6.36 -16.78 -4.12
C LEU A 272 4.96 -17.28 -3.81
N ASP A 273 4.72 -18.53 -4.00
CA ASP A 273 3.48 -19.24 -3.68
C ASP A 273 3.74 -20.37 -2.68
N ARG A 274 2.68 -21.08 -2.29
CA ARG A 274 2.78 -22.16 -1.32
C ARG A 274 3.70 -23.30 -1.78
N ALA A 275 3.68 -23.63 -3.06
CA ALA A 275 4.43 -24.76 -3.60
C ALA A 275 5.93 -24.46 -3.75
N ARG A 276 6.27 -23.21 -4.15
CA ARG A 276 7.64 -22.82 -4.50
C ARG A 276 8.43 -22.22 -3.34
N ALA A 277 7.73 -21.59 -2.39
CA ALA A 277 8.38 -20.77 -1.37
C ALA A 277 7.69 -20.85 0.01
N ALA A 278 6.87 -21.87 0.25
CA ALA A 278 6.05 -21.97 1.47
C ALA A 278 5.21 -20.70 1.74
N GLY A 279 4.65 -20.12 0.67
CA GLY A 279 3.84 -18.89 0.72
C GLY A 279 2.51 -19.06 1.43
N HIS A 280 1.70 -17.98 1.40
CA HIS A 280 0.37 -17.96 2.01
C HIS A 280 -0.58 -18.99 1.41
N GLY A 281 -1.53 -19.46 2.22
CA GLY A 281 -2.55 -20.42 1.80
C GLY A 281 -3.81 -19.78 1.23
N THR A 282 -3.98 -18.47 1.41
CA THR A 282 -5.16 -17.69 1.03
C THR A 282 -4.74 -16.40 0.32
N SER A 283 -5.68 -15.49 0.03
CA SER A 283 -5.42 -14.18 -0.56
C SER A 283 -4.28 -13.44 0.13
N VAL A 284 -3.35 -12.90 -0.62
CA VAL A 284 -2.32 -11.98 -0.10
C VAL A 284 -2.83 -10.55 -0.31
N ASN A 285 -2.99 -9.82 0.79
CA ASN A 285 -3.70 -8.55 0.80
C ASN A 285 -2.79 -7.33 0.64
N LYS A 286 -1.62 -7.35 1.28
CA LYS A 286 -0.66 -6.24 1.19
C LYS A 286 0.77 -6.74 1.26
N VAL A 287 1.70 -5.97 0.68
CA VAL A 287 3.15 -6.19 0.75
C VAL A 287 3.84 -4.87 1.05
N VAL A 288 4.89 -4.91 1.87
CA VAL A 288 5.73 -3.74 2.18
C VAL A 288 7.19 -4.16 2.23
N TRP A 289 8.09 -3.22 1.97
CA TRP A 289 9.53 -3.37 2.09
C TRP A 289 10.00 -2.52 3.27
N PRO A 290 10.07 -3.08 4.49
CA PRO A 290 10.64 -2.35 5.63
C PRO A 290 12.17 -2.34 5.54
N GLY A 291 12.78 -1.32 6.11
CA GLY A 291 14.22 -1.24 6.28
C GLY A 291 15.03 -1.14 4.99
N THR A 292 16.32 -1.47 5.11
CA THR A 292 17.31 -1.38 4.03
C THR A 292 17.82 -2.75 3.54
N GLN A 293 17.43 -3.84 4.20
CA GLN A 293 18.02 -5.18 3.99
C GLN A 293 17.27 -6.03 2.97
N GLN A 294 16.52 -5.42 2.04
CA GLN A 294 15.77 -6.16 1.01
C GLN A 294 14.80 -7.21 1.61
N ARG A 295 14.24 -6.92 2.78
CA ARG A 295 13.17 -7.73 3.33
C ARG A 295 11.84 -7.30 2.75
N LEU A 296 11.02 -8.28 2.40
CA LEU A 296 9.63 -8.09 2.01
C LEU A 296 8.75 -8.68 3.10
N VAL A 297 7.70 -7.97 3.51
CA VAL A 297 6.69 -8.49 4.42
C VAL A 297 5.34 -8.49 3.71
N SER A 298 4.61 -9.58 3.85
CA SER A 298 3.27 -9.73 3.28
C SER A 298 2.25 -10.12 4.35
N CYS A 299 0.99 -9.75 4.16
CA CYS A 299 -0.11 -10.19 5.02
C CYS A 299 -1.23 -10.84 4.20
N SER A 300 -2.05 -11.66 4.88
CA SER A 300 -3.02 -12.51 4.20
C SER A 300 -4.29 -12.73 5.03
N ASP A 301 -5.33 -13.25 4.35
CA ASP A 301 -6.55 -13.77 4.98
C ASP A 301 -6.27 -15.01 5.83
N ASP A 302 -5.09 -15.63 5.76
CA ASP A 302 -4.68 -16.73 6.63
C ASP A 302 -4.32 -16.27 8.05
N ARG A 303 -4.53 -15.00 8.39
CA ARG A 303 -4.31 -14.36 9.70
C ARG A 303 -2.83 -14.20 10.07
N THR A 304 -1.93 -14.36 9.10
CA THR A 304 -0.49 -14.30 9.32
C THR A 304 0.18 -13.24 8.46
N LEU A 305 1.37 -12.85 8.90
CA LEU A 305 2.33 -12.17 8.04
C LEU A 305 3.45 -13.15 7.70
N ALA A 306 4.03 -13.01 6.52
CA ALA A 306 5.24 -13.73 6.12
C ALA A 306 6.37 -12.74 5.88
N VAL A 307 7.55 -13.07 6.39
CA VAL A 307 8.78 -12.30 6.19
C VAL A 307 9.65 -13.04 5.19
N TRP A 308 10.09 -12.34 4.17
CA TRP A 308 10.90 -12.85 3.07
C TRP A 308 12.23 -12.13 3.00
N GLN A 309 13.34 -12.89 2.83
CA GLN A 309 14.60 -12.31 2.40
C GLN A 309 14.67 -12.37 0.88
N VAL A 310 14.90 -11.23 0.26
CA VAL A 310 15.13 -11.10 -1.17
C VAL A 310 16.58 -10.69 -1.36
N SER A 311 17.35 -11.43 -2.16
CA SER A 311 18.77 -11.15 -2.40
C SER A 311 19.06 -11.21 -3.89
N ALA A 312 19.88 -10.29 -4.39
CA ALA A 312 20.29 -10.21 -5.80
C ALA A 312 21.12 -11.41 -6.22
#